data_aa2bf8a05315d747f255565ef1e55d83
#
_entry.id   aa2bf8a05315d747f255565ef1e55d83
#
_cell.length_a   1.000
_cell.length_b   1.000
_cell.length_c   1.000
_cell.angle_alpha   90.00
_cell.angle_beta   90.00
_cell.angle_gamma   90.00
#
_symmetry.space_group_name_H-M   'P 1'
#
loop_
_entity.id
_entity.type
_entity.pdbx_description
1 polymer ?
#
loop_
_entity_poly.entity_id
_entity_poly.type
_entity_poly.pdbx_seq_one_letter_code
_entity_poly.pdbx_strand_id
1 'polypeptide(L)'
;MLDIKFVRAHPEIIRADLEKRQDTEKLAWVDTVLELDILKRELEGKNNELRARRNQIAKDINAAKKAGEDPKPLFVEAKELPAKIKENDDKMAEAVEQMKYYLMRLPNILHESV
;
A
#
# COMPACT_ATOMS: atom_id res chain seq x y z
N MET A 1 -5.13 2.16 -19.83
CA MET A 1 -5.09 2.44 -18.37
C MET A 1 -3.92 3.35 -18.04
N LEU A 2 -4.13 4.37 -17.24
CA LEU A 2 -3.05 5.23 -16.76
C LEU A 2 -2.08 4.47 -15.86
N ASP A 3 -0.79 4.82 -15.98
CA ASP A 3 0.22 4.29 -15.09
C ASP A 3 0.21 5.07 -13.78
N ILE A 4 0.14 4.37 -12.64
CA ILE A 4 0.16 5.00 -11.32
C ILE A 4 1.44 5.80 -11.08
N LYS A 5 2.55 5.38 -11.64
CA LYS A 5 3.82 6.12 -11.54
C LYS A 5 3.72 7.49 -12.21
N PHE A 6 3.04 7.58 -13.34
CA PHE A 6 2.80 8.85 -14.01
C PHE A 6 1.88 9.74 -13.17
N VAL A 7 0.82 9.17 -12.59
CA VAL A 7 -0.10 9.91 -11.72
C VAL A 7 0.63 10.50 -10.53
N ARG A 8 1.53 9.74 -9.90
CA ARG A 8 2.32 10.23 -8.78
C ARG A 8 3.28 11.35 -9.15
N ALA A 9 3.95 11.20 -10.29
CA ALA A 9 4.97 12.14 -10.73
C ALA A 9 4.37 13.43 -11.29
N HIS A 10 3.24 13.34 -11.98
CA HIS A 10 2.66 14.45 -12.73
C HIS A 10 1.15 14.59 -12.55
N PRO A 11 0.65 14.70 -11.30
CA PRO A 11 -0.77 14.87 -11.06
C PRO A 11 -1.32 16.18 -11.67
N GLU A 12 -0.49 17.21 -11.75
CA GLU A 12 -0.85 18.50 -12.33
C GLU A 12 -1.18 18.41 -13.82
N ILE A 13 -0.48 17.54 -14.55
CA ILE A 13 -0.75 17.34 -15.99
C ILE A 13 -2.11 16.69 -16.19
N ILE A 14 -2.41 15.69 -15.38
CA ILE A 14 -3.69 14.97 -15.45
C ILE A 14 -4.83 15.91 -15.08
N ARG A 15 -4.66 16.69 -14.00
CA ARG A 15 -5.66 17.67 -13.57
C ARG A 15 -5.91 18.73 -14.64
N ALA A 16 -4.85 19.26 -15.25
CA ALA A 16 -4.98 20.25 -16.30
C ALA A 16 -5.74 19.71 -17.51
N ASP A 17 -5.48 18.46 -17.90
CA ASP A 17 -6.21 17.82 -18.99
C ASP A 17 -7.69 17.65 -18.66
N LEU A 18 -8.00 17.21 -17.45
CA LEU A 18 -9.38 17.03 -17.00
C LEU A 18 -10.12 18.35 -16.86
N GLU A 19 -9.44 19.41 -16.45
CA GLU A 19 -10.01 20.75 -16.40
C GLU A 19 -10.40 21.26 -17.80
N LYS A 20 -9.54 21.02 -18.78
CA LYS A 20 -9.85 21.34 -20.19
C LYS A 20 -11.09 20.60 -20.68
N ARG A 21 -11.29 19.38 -20.23
CA ARG A 21 -12.44 18.55 -20.57
C ARG A 21 -13.68 18.88 -19.72
N GLN A 22 -13.52 19.73 -18.72
CA GLN A 22 -14.56 20.09 -17.76
C GLN A 22 -15.12 18.88 -17.00
N ASP A 23 -14.25 17.93 -16.70
CA ASP A 23 -14.61 16.68 -16.03
C ASP A 23 -14.26 16.76 -14.55
N THR A 24 -15.11 17.42 -13.78
CA THR A 24 -14.90 17.63 -12.33
C THR A 24 -14.95 16.35 -11.54
N GLU A 25 -15.73 15.35 -11.96
CA GLU A 25 -15.82 14.06 -11.30
C GLU A 25 -14.48 13.32 -11.36
N LYS A 26 -13.88 13.29 -12.55
CA LYS A 26 -12.58 12.62 -12.73
C LYS A 26 -11.44 13.36 -12.05
N LEU A 27 -11.54 14.66 -11.85
CA LEU A 27 -10.57 15.42 -11.05
C LEU A 27 -10.53 14.88 -9.61
N ALA A 28 -11.69 14.63 -9.01
CA ALA A 28 -11.77 14.02 -7.69
C ALA A 28 -11.16 12.61 -7.69
N TRP A 29 -11.30 11.85 -8.77
CA TRP A 29 -10.72 10.52 -8.88
C TRP A 29 -9.19 10.53 -8.84
N VAL A 30 -8.54 11.55 -9.41
CA VAL A 30 -7.08 11.70 -9.33
C VAL A 30 -6.65 11.80 -7.87
N ASP A 31 -7.31 12.62 -7.09
CA ASP A 31 -7.02 12.76 -5.66
C ASP A 31 -7.24 11.45 -4.90
N THR A 32 -8.32 10.74 -5.21
CA THR A 32 -8.62 9.44 -4.60
C THR A 32 -7.53 8.42 -4.90
N VAL A 33 -7.07 8.34 -6.14
CA VAL A 33 -5.99 7.43 -6.54
C VAL A 33 -4.71 7.73 -5.77
N LEU A 34 -4.36 9.00 -5.63
CA LEU A 34 -3.17 9.41 -4.88
C LEU A 34 -3.27 9.04 -3.40
N GLU A 35 -4.43 9.23 -2.79
CA GLU A 35 -4.68 8.83 -1.41
C GLU A 35 -4.56 7.32 -1.22
N LEU A 36 -5.12 6.54 -2.15
CA LEU A 36 -5.04 5.08 -2.13
C LEU A 36 -3.59 4.60 -2.28
N ASP A 37 -2.82 5.26 -3.13
CA ASP A 37 -1.41 4.94 -3.31
C ASP A 37 -0.61 5.18 -2.02
N ILE A 38 -0.85 6.29 -1.34
CA ILE A 38 -0.23 6.61 -0.05
C ILE A 38 -0.59 5.54 0.98
N LEU A 39 -1.86 5.17 1.07
CA LEU A 39 -2.33 4.14 1.99
C LEU A 39 -1.64 2.80 1.72
N LYS A 40 -1.56 2.39 0.46
CA LYS A 40 -0.88 1.16 0.06
C LYS A 40 0.57 1.15 0.52
N ARG A 41 1.29 2.25 0.31
CA ARG A 41 2.70 2.37 0.72
C ARG A 41 2.88 2.32 2.22
N GLU A 42 2.00 2.96 2.97
CA GLU A 42 2.03 2.91 4.43
C GLU A 42 1.81 1.48 4.92
N LEU A 43 0.86 0.75 4.34
CA LEU A 43 0.58 -0.64 4.70
C LEU A 43 1.75 -1.56 4.32
N GLU A 44 2.40 -1.33 3.19
CA GLU A 44 3.61 -2.07 2.80
C GLU A 44 4.73 -1.87 3.81
N GLY A 45 4.95 -0.62 4.24
CA GLY A 45 5.95 -0.29 5.25
C GLY A 45 5.65 -0.99 6.59
N LYS A 46 4.40 -0.95 7.03
CA LYS A 46 3.97 -1.65 8.24
C LYS A 46 4.19 -3.15 8.14
N ASN A 47 3.85 -3.76 7.02
CA ASN A 47 4.05 -5.20 6.81
C ASN A 47 5.52 -5.57 6.80
N ASN A 48 6.38 -4.74 6.22
CA ASN A 48 7.82 -4.96 6.24
C ASN A 48 8.36 -4.94 7.67
N GLU A 49 7.89 -4.00 8.50
CA GLU A 49 8.24 -3.94 9.92
C GLU A 49 7.75 -5.18 10.68
N LEU A 50 6.51 -5.62 10.41
CA LEU A 50 5.94 -6.79 11.04
C LEU A 50 6.69 -8.07 10.66
N ARG A 51 7.10 -8.21 9.41
CA ARG A 51 7.91 -9.33 8.94
C ARG A 51 9.30 -9.34 9.57
N ALA A 52 9.93 -8.17 9.67
CA ALA A 52 11.21 -8.01 10.34
C ALA A 52 11.09 -8.39 11.82
N ARG A 53 10.03 -7.95 12.48
CA ARG A 53 9.75 -8.29 13.87
C ARG A 53 9.53 -9.79 14.04
N ARG A 54 8.78 -10.41 13.13
CA ARG A 54 8.57 -11.86 13.14
C ARG A 54 9.90 -12.62 13.07
N ASN A 55 10.80 -12.21 12.18
CA ASN A 55 12.11 -12.83 12.06
C ASN A 55 12.94 -12.62 13.31
N GLN A 56 12.89 -11.45 13.91
CA GLN A 56 13.60 -11.16 15.15
C GLN A 56 13.06 -11.99 16.31
N ILE A 57 11.74 -12.14 16.42
CA ILE A 57 11.11 -12.97 17.45
C ILE A 57 11.55 -14.42 17.31
N ALA A 58 11.63 -14.96 16.10
CA ALA A 58 12.12 -16.32 15.88
C ALA A 58 13.54 -16.51 16.43
N LYS A 59 14.42 -15.53 16.22
CA LYS A 59 15.77 -15.55 16.79
C LYS A 59 15.75 -15.43 18.30
N ASP A 60 14.90 -14.57 18.83
CA ASP A 60 14.77 -14.35 20.28
C ASP A 60 14.23 -15.59 20.98
N ILE A 61 13.29 -16.33 20.38
CA ILE A 61 12.78 -17.59 20.90
C ILE A 61 13.89 -18.62 20.98
N ASN A 62 14.71 -18.75 19.93
CA ASN A 62 15.84 -19.69 19.93
C ASN A 62 16.86 -19.31 21.02
N ALA A 63 17.16 -18.03 21.15
CA ALA A 63 18.07 -17.54 22.21
C ALA A 63 17.53 -17.80 23.60
N ALA A 64 16.23 -17.57 23.81
CA ALA A 64 15.57 -17.83 25.11
C ALA A 64 15.63 -19.33 25.48
N LYS A 65 15.37 -20.20 24.51
CA LYS A 65 15.47 -21.65 24.72
C LYS A 65 16.88 -22.09 25.12
N LYS A 66 17.90 -21.54 24.46
CA LYS A 66 19.31 -21.83 24.77
C LYS A 66 19.71 -21.31 26.14
N ALA A 67 19.17 -20.14 26.52
CA ALA A 67 19.46 -19.54 27.83
C ALA A 67 18.62 -20.11 28.97
N GLY A 68 17.66 -20.99 28.68
CA GLY A 68 16.75 -21.54 29.68
C GLY A 68 15.67 -20.59 30.13
N GLU A 69 15.42 -19.50 29.37
CA GLU A 69 14.38 -18.54 29.67
C GLU A 69 13.03 -19.01 29.11
N ASP A 70 11.93 -18.45 29.67
CA ASP A 70 10.57 -18.77 29.19
C ASP A 70 10.24 -17.97 27.93
N PRO A 71 10.01 -18.63 26.76
CA PRO A 71 9.68 -17.94 25.52
C PRO A 71 8.20 -17.63 25.36
N LYS A 72 7.34 -17.89 26.33
CA LYS A 72 5.88 -17.69 26.22
C LYS A 72 5.47 -16.30 25.73
N PRO A 73 6.01 -15.20 26.30
CA PRO A 73 5.64 -13.86 25.81
C PRO A 73 5.96 -13.67 24.34
N LEU A 74 7.06 -14.25 23.86
CA LEU A 74 7.46 -14.18 22.46
C LEU A 74 6.52 -14.98 21.56
N PHE A 75 6.05 -16.14 22.01
CA PHE A 75 5.07 -16.93 21.27
C PHE A 75 3.73 -16.20 21.13
N VAL A 76 3.29 -15.50 22.17
CA VAL A 76 2.06 -14.71 22.11
C VAL A 76 2.17 -13.62 21.05
N GLU A 77 3.26 -12.88 21.03
CA GLU A 77 3.51 -11.86 20.02
C GLU A 77 3.60 -12.49 18.63
N ALA A 78 4.31 -13.61 18.49
CA ALA A 78 4.45 -14.31 17.21
C ALA A 78 3.11 -14.79 16.64
N LYS A 79 2.14 -15.13 17.48
CA LYS A 79 0.80 -15.53 17.03
C LYS A 79 -0.02 -14.37 16.49
N GLU A 80 0.20 -13.18 17.00
CA GLU A 80 -0.54 -11.98 16.59
C GLU A 80 -0.06 -11.42 15.25
N LEU A 81 1.24 -11.57 14.96
CA LEU A 81 1.85 -10.97 13.76
C LEU A 81 1.25 -11.45 12.44
N PRO A 82 1.03 -12.75 12.20
CA PRO A 82 0.43 -13.22 10.95
C PRO A 82 -0.96 -12.64 10.69
N ALA A 83 -1.77 -12.48 11.73
CA ALA A 83 -3.10 -11.89 11.61
C ALA A 83 -3.03 -10.42 11.21
N LYS A 84 -2.10 -9.66 11.80
CA LYS A 84 -1.88 -8.25 11.45
C LYS A 84 -1.38 -8.09 10.02
N ILE A 85 -0.44 -8.94 9.61
CA ILE A 85 0.08 -8.94 8.24
C ILE A 85 -1.03 -9.23 7.24
N LYS A 86 -1.86 -10.24 7.51
CA LYS A 86 -2.98 -10.60 6.65
C LYS A 86 -3.99 -9.46 6.54
N GLU A 87 -4.33 -8.82 7.64
CA GLU A 87 -5.25 -7.68 7.66
C GLU A 87 -4.72 -6.56 6.77
N ASN A 88 -3.43 -6.24 6.88
CA ASN A 88 -2.81 -5.21 6.04
C ASN A 88 -2.77 -5.63 4.58
N ASP A 89 -2.49 -6.91 4.29
CA ASP A 89 -2.51 -7.43 2.91
C ASP A 89 -3.89 -7.31 2.29
N ASP A 90 -4.95 -7.61 3.04
CA ASP A 90 -6.33 -7.49 2.57
C ASP A 90 -6.68 -6.04 2.27
N LYS A 91 -6.27 -5.11 3.13
CA LYS A 91 -6.46 -3.68 2.91
C LYS A 91 -5.69 -3.17 1.69
N MET A 92 -4.46 -3.65 1.49
CA MET A 92 -3.66 -3.31 0.31
C MET A 92 -4.32 -3.82 -0.97
N ALA A 93 -4.81 -5.04 -0.97
CA ALA A 93 -5.49 -5.62 -2.13
C ALA A 93 -6.73 -4.81 -2.49
N GLU A 94 -7.51 -4.40 -1.52
CA GLU A 94 -8.69 -3.55 -1.72
C GLU A 94 -8.28 -2.19 -2.30
N ALA A 95 -7.25 -1.56 -1.75
CA ALA A 95 -6.76 -0.28 -2.25
C ALA A 95 -6.27 -0.39 -3.69
N VAL A 96 -5.56 -1.46 -4.04
CA VAL A 96 -5.09 -1.70 -5.41
C VAL A 96 -6.26 -1.89 -6.37
N GLU A 97 -7.29 -2.62 -5.98
CA GLU A 97 -8.48 -2.81 -6.81
C GLU A 97 -9.21 -1.49 -7.05
N GLN A 98 -9.36 -0.68 -6.02
CA GLN A 98 -9.97 0.64 -6.16
C GLN A 98 -9.13 1.55 -7.07
N MET A 99 -7.81 1.53 -6.94
CA MET A 99 -6.93 2.28 -7.83
C MET A 99 -7.11 1.86 -9.29
N LYS A 100 -7.16 0.56 -9.56
CA LYS A 100 -7.40 0.04 -10.91
C LYS A 100 -8.72 0.51 -11.48
N TYR A 101 -9.76 0.51 -10.66
CA TYR A 101 -11.09 0.99 -11.06
C TYR A 101 -11.02 2.41 -11.60
N TYR A 102 -10.37 3.30 -10.86
CA TYR A 102 -10.25 4.71 -11.27
C TYR A 102 -9.29 4.89 -12.43
N LEU A 103 -8.14 4.22 -12.41
CA LEU A 103 -7.12 4.33 -13.47
C LEU A 103 -7.66 3.87 -14.82
N MET A 104 -8.49 2.84 -14.85
CA MET A 104 -9.11 2.35 -16.10
C MET A 104 -10.11 3.35 -16.68
N ARG A 105 -10.69 4.20 -15.84
CA ARG A 105 -11.71 5.18 -16.25
C ARG A 105 -11.14 6.56 -16.51
N LEU A 106 -9.94 6.84 -16.04
CA LEU A 106 -9.27 8.11 -16.34
C LEU A 106 -8.74 8.09 -17.78
N PRO A 107 -8.80 9.23 -18.48
CA PRO A 107 -8.29 9.31 -19.84
C PRO A 107 -6.77 9.09 -19.85
N ASN A 108 -6.29 8.37 -20.84
CA ASN A 108 -4.87 8.17 -21.04
C ASN A 108 -4.29 9.32 -21.84
N ILE A 109 -3.48 10.15 -21.18
CA ILE A 109 -2.88 11.33 -21.76
C ILE A 109 -1.40 11.18 -22.11
N LEU A 110 -0.84 10.00 -21.85
CA LEU A 110 0.58 9.74 -22.06
C LEU A 110 1.01 9.94 -23.52
N HIS A 111 0.17 9.62 -24.47
CA HIS A 111 0.48 9.74 -25.89
C HIS A 111 0.65 11.17 -26.34
N GLU A 112 0.00 12.10 -25.69
CA GLU A 112 0.04 13.51 -26.04
C GLU A 112 1.32 14.18 -25.59
N SER A 113 2.01 13.60 -24.61
CA SER A 113 3.23 14.15 -24.06
C SER A 113 4.49 13.67 -24.75
N VAL A 114 4.35 12.81 -25.71
CA VAL A 114 5.48 12.22 -26.44
C VAL A 114 5.84 13.01 -27.68
#